data_fdd136836d2aab492656808a0c5c4c97
#
_entry.id   fdd136836d2aab492656808a0c5c4c97
#
_cell.length_a   1.000
_cell.length_b   1.000
_cell.length_c   1.000
_cell.angle_alpha   90.00
_cell.angle_beta   90.00
_cell.angle_gamma   90.00
#
_symmetry.space_group_name_H-M   'P 1'
#
loop_
_entity.id
_entity.type
_entity.pdbx_description
1 polymer ?
#
loop_
_entity_poly.entity_id
_entity_poly.type
_entity_poly.pdbx_seq_one_letter_code
_entity_poly.pdbx_strand_id
1 'polypeptide(L)'
;MLEANGISEDEVTLVANGKHQTAYATLTSGEVDATIIHNPYAALAEAEGTGHILGRAWDYIPDYYTGTIVASDRIIKEEPEKLQRFLNAYYEVHEKVKNEYFDEFITWLAQQMDVSEDVMRKAVEDEIDVWSDYPVIPEDRVEKTVEYLKEYGWLDENVQAEGTYTNEFAEKAAETLGLTDPAEK
;
A
#
# COMPACT_ATOMS: atom_id res chain seq x y z
N MET A 1 -1.14 -5.81 -16.07
CA MET A 1 -0.35 -4.74 -16.73
C MET A 1 0.15 -5.16 -18.09
N LEU A 2 0.91 -6.24 -18.27
CA LEU A 2 1.38 -6.72 -19.57
C LEU A 2 0.21 -6.98 -20.53
N GLU A 3 -0.74 -7.83 -20.17
CA GLU A 3 -1.91 -8.16 -20.98
C GLU A 3 -2.75 -6.93 -21.36
N ALA A 4 -2.95 -5.99 -20.43
CA ALA A 4 -3.68 -4.74 -20.69
C ALA A 4 -2.99 -3.86 -21.74
N ASN A 5 -1.71 -4.08 -22.01
CA ASN A 5 -0.93 -3.42 -23.04
C ASN A 5 -0.65 -4.34 -24.25
N GLY A 6 -1.29 -5.50 -24.32
CA GLY A 6 -1.15 -6.45 -25.43
C GLY A 6 0.20 -7.17 -25.48
N ILE A 7 0.89 -7.25 -24.35
CA ILE A 7 2.18 -7.94 -24.20
C ILE A 7 1.93 -9.28 -23.54
N SER A 8 2.33 -10.36 -24.18
CA SER A 8 2.24 -11.70 -23.60
C SER A 8 3.40 -11.96 -22.64
N GLU A 9 3.17 -12.78 -21.61
CA GLU A 9 4.19 -13.10 -20.60
C GLU A 9 5.42 -13.80 -21.21
N ASP A 10 5.25 -14.56 -22.29
CA ASP A 10 6.34 -15.24 -23.01
C ASP A 10 7.20 -14.28 -23.88
N GLU A 11 6.78 -13.02 -24.06
CA GLU A 11 7.57 -11.98 -24.72
C GLU A 11 8.53 -11.26 -23.76
N VAL A 12 8.46 -11.53 -22.46
CA VAL A 12 9.29 -10.90 -21.43
C VAL A 12 10.01 -11.95 -20.58
N THR A 13 11.13 -11.56 -19.98
CA THR A 13 11.81 -12.38 -18.98
C THR A 13 11.53 -11.84 -17.59
N LEU A 14 10.79 -12.60 -16.79
CA LEU A 14 10.51 -12.23 -15.40
C LEU A 14 11.70 -12.56 -14.50
N VAL A 15 12.18 -11.56 -13.76
CA VAL A 15 13.30 -11.65 -12.84
C VAL A 15 12.84 -11.35 -11.43
N ALA A 16 13.03 -12.29 -10.49
CA ALA A 16 12.77 -12.05 -9.08
C ALA A 16 13.91 -11.23 -8.48
N ASN A 17 13.69 -9.95 -8.21
CA ASN A 17 14.70 -9.00 -7.75
C ASN A 17 14.56 -8.57 -6.28
N GLY A 18 13.76 -9.26 -5.49
CA GLY A 18 13.70 -9.13 -4.04
C GLY A 18 12.97 -7.88 -3.54
N LYS A 19 13.61 -7.11 -2.64
CA LYS A 19 13.00 -5.92 -2.01
C LYS A 19 13.06 -4.70 -2.93
N HIS A 20 12.20 -3.69 -2.67
CA HIS A 20 12.11 -2.47 -3.47
C HIS A 20 13.46 -1.74 -3.67
N GLN A 21 14.32 -1.71 -2.65
CA GLN A 21 15.66 -1.13 -2.77
C GLN A 21 16.54 -1.92 -3.76
N THR A 22 16.48 -3.25 -3.73
CA THR A 22 17.21 -4.10 -4.69
C THR A 22 16.62 -3.94 -6.09
N ALA A 23 15.31 -3.93 -6.21
CA ALA A 23 14.61 -3.71 -7.48
C ALA A 23 14.97 -2.36 -8.12
N TYR A 24 15.08 -1.30 -7.30
CA TYR A 24 15.59 0.00 -7.74
C TYR A 24 17.05 -0.10 -8.25
N ALA A 25 17.91 -0.78 -7.51
CA ALA A 25 19.32 -0.94 -7.90
C ALA A 25 19.49 -1.73 -9.23
N THR A 26 18.69 -2.79 -9.45
CA THR A 26 18.73 -3.56 -10.71
C THR A 26 18.22 -2.75 -11.90
N LEU A 27 17.23 -1.87 -11.70
CA LEU A 27 16.78 -0.93 -12.73
C LEU A 27 17.87 0.07 -13.09
N THR A 28 18.46 0.75 -12.08
CA THR A 28 19.44 1.82 -12.30
C THR A 28 20.77 1.31 -12.85
N SER A 29 21.13 0.04 -12.59
CA SER A 29 22.29 -0.62 -13.19
C SER A 29 22.05 -1.12 -14.61
N GLY A 30 20.81 -1.13 -15.09
CA GLY A 30 20.44 -1.68 -16.41
C GLY A 30 20.42 -3.21 -16.44
N GLU A 31 20.34 -3.87 -15.29
CA GLU A 31 20.19 -5.33 -15.21
C GLU A 31 18.77 -5.76 -15.62
N VAL A 32 17.77 -4.90 -15.37
CA VAL A 32 16.40 -5.05 -15.85
C VAL A 32 15.94 -3.78 -16.58
N ASP A 33 15.11 -3.95 -17.60
CA ASP A 33 14.56 -2.84 -18.39
C ASP A 33 13.38 -2.15 -17.70
N ALA A 34 12.62 -2.88 -16.86
CA ALA A 34 11.50 -2.38 -16.08
C ALA A 34 11.38 -3.14 -14.76
N THR A 35 10.78 -2.52 -13.75
CA THR A 35 10.57 -3.15 -12.45
C THR A 35 9.30 -2.63 -11.77
N ILE A 36 8.81 -3.37 -10.78
CA ILE A 36 7.74 -2.93 -9.88
C ILE A 36 8.37 -2.52 -8.56
N ILE A 37 8.27 -1.24 -8.23
CA ILE A 37 8.80 -0.67 -6.98
C ILE A 37 7.76 0.25 -6.35
N HIS A 38 7.86 0.42 -5.03
CA HIS A 38 7.07 1.40 -4.29
C HIS A 38 7.84 2.71 -4.10
N ASN A 39 7.12 3.78 -3.84
CA ASN A 39 7.71 5.03 -3.39
C ASN A 39 8.50 4.83 -2.06
N PRO A 40 9.56 5.60 -1.81
CA PRO A 40 9.99 6.75 -2.63
C PRO A 40 10.89 6.39 -3.84
N TYR A 41 11.20 5.12 -4.09
CA TYR A 41 12.14 4.71 -5.15
C TYR A 41 11.65 5.05 -6.57
N ALA A 42 10.34 5.03 -6.82
CA ALA A 42 9.78 5.46 -8.10
C ALA A 42 10.00 6.96 -8.33
N ALA A 43 9.69 7.79 -7.34
CA ALA A 43 9.93 9.24 -7.40
C ALA A 43 11.43 9.56 -7.48
N LEU A 44 12.28 8.78 -6.79
CA LEU A 44 13.74 8.94 -6.86
C LEU A 44 14.28 8.64 -8.26
N ALA A 45 13.81 7.55 -8.91
CA ALA A 45 14.20 7.21 -10.27
C ALA A 45 13.86 8.33 -11.26
N GLU A 46 12.68 8.95 -11.13
CA GLU A 46 12.29 10.11 -11.95
C GLU A 46 13.18 11.33 -11.66
N ALA A 47 13.43 11.64 -10.39
CA ALA A 47 14.25 12.79 -10.00
C ALA A 47 15.72 12.67 -10.48
N GLU A 48 16.26 11.46 -10.48
CA GLU A 48 17.62 11.17 -10.97
C GLU A 48 17.68 10.97 -12.50
N GLY A 49 16.54 10.89 -13.17
CA GLY A 49 16.48 10.61 -14.61
C GLY A 49 16.92 9.19 -14.99
N THR A 50 16.89 8.27 -14.03
CA THR A 50 17.27 6.85 -14.20
C THR A 50 16.08 5.96 -14.59
N GLY A 51 14.87 6.47 -14.51
CA GLY A 51 13.64 5.79 -14.88
C GLY A 51 12.46 6.74 -14.95
N HIS A 52 11.31 6.23 -15.36
CA HIS A 52 10.02 6.94 -15.35
C HIS A 52 8.88 5.96 -15.08
N ILE A 53 7.79 6.46 -14.52
CA ILE A 53 6.62 5.65 -14.20
C ILE A 53 5.85 5.33 -15.48
N LEU A 54 5.74 4.04 -15.82
CA LEU A 54 4.97 3.55 -16.96
C LEU A 54 3.48 3.38 -16.64
N GLY A 55 3.14 3.15 -15.39
CA GLY A 55 1.77 2.96 -14.91
C GLY A 55 1.76 2.63 -13.41
N ARG A 56 0.62 2.78 -12.78
CA ARG A 56 0.41 2.50 -11.37
C ARG A 56 -0.42 1.23 -11.21
N ALA A 57 -0.17 0.44 -10.16
CA ALA A 57 -0.87 -0.82 -9.94
C ALA A 57 -2.40 -0.63 -9.85
N TRP A 58 -2.87 0.43 -9.19
CA TRP A 58 -4.30 0.74 -9.06
C TRP A 58 -4.99 1.14 -10.37
N ASP A 59 -4.25 1.51 -11.43
CA ASP A 59 -4.83 1.75 -12.76
C ASP A 59 -5.24 0.43 -13.44
N TYR A 60 -4.65 -0.70 -13.03
CA TYR A 60 -4.85 -2.02 -13.65
C TYR A 60 -5.67 -2.97 -12.78
N ILE A 61 -5.53 -2.85 -11.46
CA ILE A 61 -6.22 -3.68 -10.46
C ILE A 61 -6.78 -2.79 -9.33
N PRO A 62 -7.78 -1.94 -9.63
CA PRO A 62 -8.28 -0.91 -8.71
C PRO A 62 -8.90 -1.49 -7.43
N ASP A 63 -9.39 -2.71 -7.48
CA ASP A 63 -10.02 -3.40 -6.35
C ASP A 63 -9.05 -4.24 -5.51
N TYR A 64 -7.77 -4.32 -5.92
CA TYR A 64 -6.77 -5.05 -5.15
C TYR A 64 -6.51 -4.35 -3.81
N TYR A 65 -6.72 -5.06 -2.72
CA TYR A 65 -6.57 -4.52 -1.37
C TYR A 65 -5.24 -4.93 -0.76
N THR A 66 -4.45 -3.95 -0.36
CA THR A 66 -3.14 -4.13 0.26
C THR A 66 -2.89 -3.06 1.34
N GLY A 67 -1.86 -3.23 2.14
CA GLY A 67 -1.49 -2.22 3.13
C GLY A 67 -2.32 -2.30 4.41
N THR A 68 -2.50 -3.50 4.97
CA THR A 68 -3.25 -3.72 6.20
C THR A 68 -2.38 -3.63 7.46
N ILE A 69 -2.99 -3.28 8.59
CA ILE A 69 -2.36 -3.41 9.91
C ILE A 69 -2.54 -4.86 10.37
N VAL A 70 -1.43 -5.53 10.65
CA VAL A 70 -1.42 -6.93 11.11
C VAL A 70 -1.18 -6.97 12.63
N ALA A 71 -2.05 -7.66 13.34
CA ALA A 71 -1.93 -7.90 14.78
C ALA A 71 -1.82 -9.41 15.08
N SER A 72 -1.05 -9.78 16.09
CA SER A 72 -0.99 -11.18 16.52
C SER A 72 -2.26 -11.57 17.25
N ASP A 73 -2.66 -12.85 17.12
CA ASP A 73 -3.78 -13.42 17.89
C ASP A 73 -3.64 -13.20 19.38
N ARG A 74 -2.41 -13.19 19.88
CA ARG A 74 -2.14 -12.96 21.30
C ARG A 74 -2.61 -11.56 21.74
N ILE A 75 -2.24 -10.50 21.01
CA ILE A 75 -2.63 -9.13 21.40
C ILE A 75 -4.13 -8.92 21.23
N ILE A 76 -4.74 -9.53 20.21
CA ILE A 76 -6.19 -9.47 19.98
C ILE A 76 -6.95 -10.11 21.17
N LYS A 77 -6.47 -11.24 21.68
CA LYS A 77 -7.15 -12.01 22.75
C LYS A 77 -6.79 -11.55 24.17
N GLU A 78 -5.53 -11.23 24.42
CA GLU A 78 -5.02 -10.97 25.79
C GLU A 78 -4.96 -9.48 26.12
N GLU A 79 -4.77 -8.60 25.12
CA GLU A 79 -4.61 -7.16 25.34
C GLU A 79 -5.46 -6.31 24.37
N PRO A 80 -6.77 -6.60 24.17
CA PRO A 80 -7.59 -5.92 23.15
C PRO A 80 -7.70 -4.40 23.36
N GLU A 81 -7.73 -3.94 24.62
CA GLU A 81 -7.76 -2.51 24.93
C GLU A 81 -6.48 -1.78 24.51
N LYS A 82 -5.33 -2.46 24.58
CA LYS A 82 -4.07 -1.90 24.15
C LYS A 82 -4.02 -1.77 22.61
N LEU A 83 -4.50 -2.80 21.90
CA LEU A 83 -4.63 -2.76 20.45
C LEU A 83 -5.58 -1.65 20.02
N GLN A 84 -6.73 -1.51 20.68
CA GLN A 84 -7.68 -0.44 20.38
C GLN A 84 -7.07 0.95 20.55
N ARG A 85 -6.36 1.21 21.66
CA ARG A 85 -5.68 2.50 21.88
C ARG A 85 -4.63 2.79 20.82
N PHE A 86 -3.89 1.75 20.37
CA PHE A 86 -2.94 1.89 19.28
C PHE A 86 -3.62 2.31 17.99
N LEU A 87 -4.71 1.63 17.61
CA LEU A 87 -5.42 1.93 16.38
C LEU A 87 -6.08 3.32 16.41
N ASN A 88 -6.67 3.72 17.53
CA ASN A 88 -7.21 5.07 17.68
C ASN A 88 -6.14 6.13 17.45
N ALA A 89 -4.95 5.97 18.09
CA ALA A 89 -3.85 6.90 17.89
C ALA A 89 -3.29 6.87 16.46
N TYR A 90 -3.20 5.70 15.86
CA TYR A 90 -2.74 5.55 14.47
C TYR A 90 -3.64 6.31 13.50
N TYR A 91 -4.95 6.10 13.56
CA TYR A 91 -5.90 6.76 12.64
C TYR A 91 -6.08 8.25 12.93
N GLU A 92 -5.96 8.68 14.19
CA GLU A 92 -5.91 10.10 14.52
C GLU A 92 -4.71 10.79 13.86
N VAL A 93 -3.53 10.16 13.92
CA VAL A 93 -2.33 10.70 13.27
C VAL A 93 -2.44 10.62 11.75
N HIS A 94 -2.97 9.52 11.20
CA HIS A 94 -3.14 9.33 9.76
C HIS A 94 -3.98 10.45 9.13
N GLU A 95 -5.08 10.85 9.78
CA GLU A 95 -5.90 11.96 9.33
C GLU A 95 -5.12 13.30 9.37
N LYS A 96 -4.36 13.52 10.44
CA LYS A 96 -3.61 14.78 10.64
C LYS A 96 -2.42 14.91 9.69
N VAL A 97 -1.72 13.83 9.34
CA VAL A 97 -0.57 13.90 8.43
C VAL A 97 -0.98 14.22 6.99
N LYS A 98 -2.24 14.00 6.61
CA LYS A 98 -2.76 14.42 5.30
C LYS A 98 -3.07 15.91 5.23
N ASN A 99 -3.23 16.58 6.36
CA ASN A 99 -3.71 17.96 6.48
C ASN A 99 -2.78 18.82 7.34
N GLU A 100 -2.88 18.69 8.67
CA GLU A 100 -2.28 19.63 9.63
C GLU A 100 -0.75 19.49 9.71
N TYR A 101 -0.22 18.26 9.62
CA TYR A 101 1.20 17.94 9.80
C TYR A 101 1.87 17.43 8.53
N PHE A 102 1.36 17.81 7.34
CA PHE A 102 1.85 17.30 6.08
C PHE A 102 3.35 17.61 5.87
N ASP A 103 3.76 18.86 6.09
CA ASP A 103 5.16 19.28 5.87
C ASP A 103 6.11 18.64 6.88
N GLU A 104 5.73 18.57 8.16
CA GLU A 104 6.51 17.86 9.18
C GLU A 104 6.63 16.37 8.89
N PHE A 105 5.57 15.76 8.39
CA PHE A 105 5.56 14.36 7.98
C PHE A 105 6.51 14.12 6.80
N ILE A 106 6.49 14.96 5.78
CA ILE A 106 7.43 14.89 4.65
C ILE A 106 8.87 15.01 5.13
N THR A 107 9.18 16.01 5.95
CA THR A 107 10.52 16.20 6.52
C THR A 107 10.99 14.97 7.29
N TRP A 108 10.12 14.42 8.15
CA TRP A 108 10.44 13.22 8.92
C TRP A 108 10.67 11.99 8.04
N LEU A 109 9.78 11.73 7.06
CA LEU A 109 9.92 10.61 6.13
C LEU A 109 11.19 10.72 5.28
N ALA A 110 11.49 11.90 4.76
CA ALA A 110 12.69 12.15 3.96
C ALA A 110 13.95 11.77 4.72
N GLN A 111 14.02 12.14 6.01
CA GLN A 111 15.13 11.76 6.90
C GLN A 111 15.20 10.24 7.16
N GLN A 112 14.03 9.57 7.35
CA GLN A 112 13.99 8.12 7.60
C GLN A 112 14.41 7.30 6.38
N MET A 113 14.10 7.80 5.17
CA MET A 113 14.33 7.11 3.91
C MET A 113 15.62 7.54 3.22
N ASP A 114 16.34 8.52 3.78
CA ASP A 114 17.59 9.09 3.24
C ASP A 114 17.43 9.61 1.80
N VAL A 115 16.34 10.36 1.58
CA VAL A 115 16.05 11.05 0.32
C VAL A 115 15.79 12.54 0.55
N SER A 116 15.78 13.35 -0.51
CA SER A 116 15.42 14.77 -0.38
C SER A 116 13.94 14.95 -0.05
N GLU A 117 13.59 16.07 0.61
CA GLU A 117 12.20 16.42 0.88
C GLU A 117 11.37 16.57 -0.41
N ASP A 118 11.96 17.08 -1.49
CA ASP A 118 11.29 17.22 -2.78
C ASP A 118 10.89 15.85 -3.37
N VAL A 119 11.80 14.87 -3.32
CA VAL A 119 11.52 13.48 -3.74
C VAL A 119 10.44 12.86 -2.86
N MET A 120 10.54 13.03 -1.53
CA MET A 120 9.55 12.48 -0.61
C MET A 120 8.17 13.12 -0.79
N ARG A 121 8.12 14.44 -0.96
CA ARG A 121 6.87 15.18 -1.23
C ARG A 121 6.19 14.65 -2.48
N LYS A 122 6.94 14.55 -3.58
CA LYS A 122 6.43 13.98 -4.83
C LYS A 122 5.90 12.55 -4.62
N ALA A 123 6.64 11.72 -3.90
CA ALA A 123 6.26 10.35 -3.61
C ALA A 123 4.93 10.25 -2.85
N VAL A 124 4.74 11.08 -1.82
CA VAL A 124 3.51 11.11 -1.03
C VAL A 124 2.35 11.72 -1.81
N GLU A 125 2.57 12.83 -2.53
CA GLU A 125 1.53 13.47 -3.35
C GLU A 125 1.01 12.54 -4.47
N ASP A 126 1.85 11.68 -5.01
CA ASP A 126 1.46 10.69 -6.03
C ASP A 126 0.55 9.58 -5.48
N GLU A 127 0.54 9.35 -4.16
CA GLU A 127 -0.20 8.24 -3.53
C GLU A 127 -1.30 8.69 -2.55
N ILE A 128 -1.27 9.95 -2.10
CA ILE A 128 -2.13 10.41 -1.00
C ILE A 128 -3.63 10.24 -1.29
N ASP A 129 -4.03 10.34 -2.55
CA ASP A 129 -5.43 10.19 -2.97
C ASP A 129 -5.93 8.74 -2.92
N VAL A 130 -5.01 7.76 -2.90
CA VAL A 130 -5.37 6.34 -2.76
C VAL A 130 -5.26 5.83 -1.33
N TRP A 131 -4.81 6.65 -0.39
CA TRP A 131 -4.81 6.30 1.03
C TRP A 131 -6.22 6.36 1.59
N SER A 132 -6.66 5.26 2.20
CA SER A 132 -7.97 5.23 2.84
C SER A 132 -8.01 6.07 4.11
N ASP A 133 -8.98 6.99 4.19
CA ASP A 133 -9.27 7.77 5.39
C ASP A 133 -10.23 7.03 6.34
N TYR A 134 -10.76 5.89 5.92
CA TYR A 134 -11.66 5.07 6.69
C TYR A 134 -11.01 3.75 7.08
N PRO A 135 -10.98 3.40 8.37
CA PRO A 135 -10.18 2.29 8.87
C PRO A 135 -10.73 0.90 8.57
N VAL A 136 -12.02 0.81 8.24
CA VAL A 136 -12.71 -0.47 8.04
C VAL A 136 -12.28 -1.11 6.72
N ILE A 137 -11.89 -2.36 6.79
CA ILE A 137 -11.49 -3.15 5.62
C ILE A 137 -12.73 -3.45 4.78
N PRO A 138 -12.78 -3.04 3.49
CA PRO A 138 -13.92 -3.33 2.63
C PRO A 138 -13.93 -4.81 2.22
N GLU A 139 -15.00 -5.52 2.60
CA GLU A 139 -15.12 -6.96 2.43
C GLU A 139 -15.05 -7.38 0.95
N ASP A 140 -15.75 -6.67 0.10
CA ASP A 140 -15.78 -6.91 -1.35
C ASP A 140 -14.39 -6.80 -1.99
N ARG A 141 -13.53 -5.89 -1.52
CA ARG A 141 -12.15 -5.77 -2.01
C ARG A 141 -11.25 -6.89 -1.51
N VAL A 142 -11.45 -7.37 -0.28
CA VAL A 142 -10.71 -8.53 0.23
C VAL A 142 -11.08 -9.77 -0.58
N GLU A 143 -12.37 -9.99 -0.85
CA GLU A 143 -12.84 -11.11 -1.67
C GLU A 143 -12.22 -11.06 -3.07
N LYS A 144 -12.29 -9.92 -3.76
CA LYS A 144 -11.65 -9.74 -5.06
C LYS A 144 -10.15 -9.94 -5.04
N THR A 145 -9.47 -9.48 -3.98
CA THR A 145 -8.03 -9.73 -3.81
C THR A 145 -7.72 -11.21 -3.72
N VAL A 146 -8.51 -11.98 -2.96
CA VAL A 146 -8.38 -13.44 -2.87
C VAL A 146 -8.63 -14.08 -4.24
N GLU A 147 -9.63 -13.63 -4.99
CA GLU A 147 -9.92 -14.12 -6.35
C GLU A 147 -8.74 -13.89 -7.29
N TYR A 148 -8.17 -12.68 -7.34
CA TYR A 148 -6.98 -12.38 -8.14
C TYR A 148 -5.79 -13.29 -7.76
N LEU A 149 -5.53 -13.46 -6.47
CA LEU A 149 -4.41 -14.31 -6.03
C LEU A 149 -4.60 -15.78 -6.40
N LYS A 150 -5.83 -16.28 -6.45
CA LYS A 150 -6.16 -17.63 -6.94
C LYS A 150 -5.99 -17.72 -8.45
N GLU A 151 -6.51 -16.76 -9.21
CA GLU A 151 -6.40 -16.72 -10.66
C GLU A 151 -4.94 -16.81 -11.13
N TYR A 152 -4.03 -16.14 -10.42
CA TYR A 152 -2.58 -16.20 -10.71
C TYR A 152 -1.85 -17.37 -10.03
N GLY A 153 -2.57 -18.27 -9.35
CA GLY A 153 -1.98 -19.45 -8.71
C GLY A 153 -1.12 -19.15 -7.47
N TRP A 154 -1.31 -17.99 -6.86
CA TRP A 154 -0.58 -17.58 -5.64
C TRP A 154 -1.29 -18.01 -4.36
N LEU A 155 -2.55 -18.37 -4.44
CA LEU A 155 -3.34 -18.96 -3.37
C LEU A 155 -4.00 -20.25 -3.84
N ASP A 156 -4.12 -21.22 -2.92
CA ASP A 156 -4.90 -22.44 -3.14
C ASP A 156 -6.40 -22.10 -3.27
N GLU A 157 -7.12 -22.86 -4.11
CA GLU A 157 -8.55 -22.67 -4.38
C GLU A 157 -9.44 -22.72 -3.12
N ASN A 158 -9.00 -23.43 -2.09
CA ASN A 158 -9.72 -23.61 -0.82
C ASN A 158 -9.55 -22.45 0.16
N VAL A 159 -8.67 -21.48 -0.10
CA VAL A 159 -8.50 -20.30 0.75
C VAL A 159 -9.72 -19.40 0.62
N GLN A 160 -10.25 -18.92 1.73
CA GLN A 160 -11.37 -17.98 1.79
C GLN A 160 -10.93 -16.69 2.49
N ALA A 161 -11.55 -15.58 2.15
CA ALA A 161 -11.31 -14.29 2.82
C ALA A 161 -11.85 -14.31 4.26
N GLU A 162 -12.98 -14.99 4.47
CA GLU A 162 -13.64 -15.10 5.77
C GLU A 162 -12.70 -15.64 6.86
N GLY A 163 -12.67 -14.97 8.01
CA GLY A 163 -11.84 -15.35 9.17
C GLY A 163 -10.37 -14.97 9.06
N THR A 164 -9.91 -14.33 7.97
CA THR A 164 -8.52 -13.85 7.83
C THR A 164 -8.31 -12.45 8.40
N TYR A 165 -9.37 -11.71 8.63
CA TYR A 165 -9.35 -10.35 9.18
C TYR A 165 -10.51 -10.11 10.15
N THR A 166 -10.46 -8.99 10.86
CA THR A 166 -11.55 -8.48 11.70
C THR A 166 -11.64 -6.96 11.59
N ASN A 167 -12.86 -6.45 11.50
CA ASN A 167 -13.15 -5.02 11.50
C ASN A 167 -13.50 -4.48 12.90
N GLU A 168 -13.62 -5.35 13.92
CA GLU A 168 -14.09 -4.95 15.26
C GLU A 168 -13.36 -3.73 15.84
N PHE A 169 -12.03 -3.70 15.74
CA PHE A 169 -11.20 -2.62 16.26
C PHE A 169 -11.21 -1.39 15.36
N ALA A 170 -11.30 -1.59 14.04
CA ALA A 170 -11.38 -0.53 13.06
C ALA A 170 -12.70 0.24 13.15
N GLU A 171 -13.81 -0.46 13.30
CA GLU A 171 -15.15 0.12 13.51
C GLU A 171 -15.20 0.96 14.79
N LYS A 172 -14.67 0.44 15.91
CA LYS A 172 -14.55 1.20 17.15
C LYS A 172 -13.64 2.43 17.04
N ALA A 173 -12.57 2.35 16.25
CA ALA A 173 -11.72 3.49 15.99
C ALA A 173 -12.46 4.55 15.15
N ALA A 174 -13.18 4.14 14.11
CA ALA A 174 -14.02 5.03 13.30
C ALA A 174 -15.07 5.75 14.16
N GLU A 175 -15.80 5.02 15.00
CA GLU A 175 -16.78 5.59 15.93
C GLU A 175 -16.15 6.60 16.89
N THR A 176 -15.02 6.22 17.51
CA THR A 176 -14.29 7.06 18.49
C THR A 176 -13.81 8.38 17.88
N LEU A 177 -13.35 8.34 16.63
CA LEU A 177 -12.80 9.48 15.90
C LEU A 177 -13.83 10.25 15.07
N GLY A 178 -15.09 9.76 15.00
CA GLY A 178 -16.16 10.36 14.22
C GLY A 178 -15.89 10.28 12.71
N LEU A 179 -15.17 9.24 12.25
CA LEU A 179 -14.91 9.01 10.84
C LEU A 179 -16.16 8.42 10.17
N THR A 180 -16.44 8.84 8.95
CA THR A 180 -17.59 8.38 8.16
C THR A 180 -17.12 7.57 6.96
N ASP A 181 -17.85 6.50 6.65
CA ASP A 181 -17.60 5.69 5.47
C ASP A 181 -17.73 6.54 4.20
N PRO A 182 -16.70 6.56 3.33
CA PRO A 182 -16.78 7.26 2.05
C PRO A 182 -17.91 6.76 1.15
N ALA A 183 -18.32 5.50 1.31
CA ALA A 183 -19.44 4.91 0.56
C ALA A 183 -20.83 5.43 0.97
N GLU A 184 -20.93 6.10 2.13
CA GLU A 184 -22.18 6.70 2.63
C GLU A 184 -22.39 8.16 2.15
N LYS A 185 -21.47 8.72 1.40
CA LYS A 185 -21.53 10.07 0.82
C LYS A 185 -21.97 10.05 -0.63
#